data_c53225f2b5eba232196de2b73c16e5b0
#
_entry.id   c53225f2b5eba232196de2b73c16e5b0
#
_cell.length_a   1.000
_cell.length_b   1.000
_cell.length_c   1.000
_cell.angle_alpha   90.00
_cell.angle_beta   90.00
_cell.angle_gamma   90.00
#
_symmetry.space_group_name_H-M   'P 1'
#
loop_
_entity.id
_entity.type
_entity.pdbx_description
1 polymer ?
#
loop_
_entity_poly.entity_id
_entity_poly.type
_entity_poly.pdbx_seq_one_letter_code
_entity_poly.pdbx_strand_id
1 'polypeptide(L)'
;MKAAILTETNNGAYYNNYRSLGAHIIKRIFNDNDADATVIDYATHWKDEDLVELLLTFFKDSDDNVIGISLPVRSPWDNDEDSAMGQMLRIARAVKSSHNNVRIIIGGMRVVNEKQIELYKDIDGVFIGRADEMLRDWIANVDMTRFNRTKDNNIFTNLNYDLDKEKPVLFDLFQPDDCLNEQDVIGFEVSLGCKFNCSFCNYPMRNAKNVVLNTEEAMLYTFKTAYEQYGITNFFAADDTLNESNEKLELLVKVVKQLDFKPKISAYARLDVIMSRPEQIEMMKQAGIVSLNFGIETLSKEGAK
;
A
#
# COMPACT_ATOMS: atom_id res chain seq x y z
N MET A 1 -21.89 9.09 -1.72
CA MET A 1 -20.89 8.48 -2.65
C MET A 1 -20.61 7.05 -2.21
N LYS A 2 -20.45 6.12 -3.15
CA LYS A 2 -19.94 4.78 -2.88
C LYS A 2 -18.58 4.57 -3.54
N ALA A 3 -17.67 3.85 -2.87
CA ALA A 3 -16.34 3.58 -3.42
C ALA A 3 -15.97 2.10 -3.24
N ALA A 4 -15.51 1.45 -4.30
CA ALA A 4 -14.97 0.10 -4.27
C ALA A 4 -13.48 0.14 -4.66
N ILE A 5 -12.61 -0.32 -3.76
CA ILE A 5 -11.18 -0.33 -3.98
C ILE A 5 -10.74 -1.74 -4.36
N LEU A 6 -10.35 -1.91 -5.60
CA LEU A 6 -9.82 -3.17 -6.11
C LEU A 6 -8.32 -3.22 -5.83
N THR A 7 -7.85 -4.32 -5.28
CA THR A 7 -6.42 -4.55 -5.07
C THR A 7 -6.07 -6.00 -5.30
N GLU A 8 -4.83 -6.24 -5.66
CA GLU A 8 -4.26 -7.56 -5.72
C GLU A 8 -3.36 -7.75 -4.50
N THR A 9 -3.62 -8.80 -3.77
CA THR A 9 -2.64 -9.31 -2.83
C THR A 9 -1.60 -10.08 -3.63
N ASN A 10 -0.37 -9.72 -3.45
CA ASN A 10 0.72 -10.29 -4.22
C ASN A 10 0.73 -11.83 -4.07
N ASN A 11 0.40 -12.55 -5.15
CA ASN A 11 0.47 -14.01 -5.25
C ASN A 11 1.90 -14.57 -5.21
N GLY A 12 2.87 -13.74 -4.88
CA GLY A 12 4.23 -14.20 -4.57
C GLY A 12 4.16 -15.20 -3.42
N ALA A 13 4.93 -16.28 -3.52
CA ALA A 13 4.94 -17.48 -2.67
C ALA A 13 5.06 -17.26 -1.15
N TYR A 14 4.99 -16.03 -0.66
CA TYR A 14 5.29 -15.68 0.73
C TYR A 14 4.11 -15.09 1.51
N TYR A 15 3.02 -14.61 0.85
CA TYR A 15 1.94 -13.89 1.56
C TYR A 15 0.57 -14.14 0.94
N ASN A 16 0.06 -15.37 1.06
CA ASN A 16 -1.24 -15.75 0.49
C ASN A 16 -2.43 -14.98 1.09
N ASN A 17 -2.26 -14.37 2.27
CA ASN A 17 -3.34 -13.71 3.01
C ASN A 17 -2.98 -12.29 3.44
N TYR A 18 -2.12 -11.60 2.68
CA TYR A 18 -1.75 -10.23 2.99
C TYR A 18 -2.90 -9.27 2.66
N ARG A 19 -3.31 -8.48 3.65
CA ARG A 19 -4.27 -7.41 3.46
C ARG A 19 -3.55 -6.13 3.05
N SER A 20 -3.94 -5.58 1.91
CA SER A 20 -3.28 -4.42 1.31
C SER A 20 -3.42 -3.16 2.16
N LEU A 21 -2.36 -2.79 2.88
CA LEU A 21 -2.34 -1.60 3.71
C LEU A 21 -2.75 -0.34 2.94
N GLY A 22 -2.21 -0.15 1.73
CA GLY A 22 -2.52 1.01 0.90
C GLY A 22 -3.99 1.09 0.50
N ALA A 23 -4.63 -0.03 0.16
CA ALA A 23 -6.05 -0.05 -0.21
C ALA A 23 -6.95 0.30 0.98
N HIS A 24 -6.65 -0.21 2.17
CA HIS A 24 -7.41 0.08 3.38
C HIS A 24 -7.21 1.53 3.86
N ILE A 25 -6.03 2.12 3.67
CA ILE A 25 -5.82 3.57 3.88
C ILE A 25 -6.74 4.37 2.95
N ILE A 26 -6.84 4.00 1.67
CA ILE A 26 -7.73 4.67 0.72
C ILE A 26 -9.20 4.51 1.11
N LYS A 27 -9.63 3.30 1.50
CA LYS A 27 -10.99 3.05 2.04
C LYS A 27 -11.30 4.02 3.18
N ARG A 28 -10.39 4.13 4.16
CA ARG A 28 -10.55 5.05 5.29
C ARG A 28 -10.67 6.50 4.86
N ILE A 29 -9.87 6.96 3.89
CA ILE A 29 -9.97 8.33 3.39
C ILE A 29 -11.35 8.60 2.80
N PHE A 30 -11.94 7.65 2.06
CA PHE A 30 -13.29 7.77 1.55
C PHE A 30 -14.32 7.81 2.69
N ASN A 31 -14.22 6.91 3.67
CA ASN A 31 -15.15 6.87 4.81
C ASN A 31 -15.07 8.14 5.67
N ASP A 32 -13.87 8.69 5.87
CA ASP A 32 -13.64 9.97 6.58
C ASP A 32 -14.26 11.18 5.83
N ASN A 33 -14.65 11.01 4.57
CA ASN A 33 -15.33 11.99 3.72
C ASN A 33 -16.78 11.57 3.37
N ASP A 34 -17.46 10.90 4.28
CA ASP A 34 -18.87 10.51 4.17
C ASP A 34 -19.20 9.61 2.98
N ALA A 35 -18.25 8.83 2.50
CA ALA A 35 -18.48 7.80 1.50
C ALA A 35 -18.68 6.43 2.15
N ASP A 36 -19.47 5.56 1.51
CA ASP A 36 -19.56 4.14 1.81
C ASP A 36 -18.50 3.39 0.98
N ALA A 37 -17.36 3.03 1.60
CA ALA A 37 -16.25 2.45 0.88
C ALA A 37 -15.95 1.03 1.32
N THR A 38 -15.63 0.16 0.35
CA THR A 38 -15.22 -1.23 0.55
C THR A 38 -13.91 -1.54 -0.16
N VAL A 39 -13.18 -2.57 0.30
CA VAL A 39 -11.99 -3.11 -0.36
C VAL A 39 -12.25 -4.53 -0.85
N ILE A 40 -11.84 -4.81 -2.06
CA ILE A 40 -11.82 -6.17 -2.61
C ILE A 40 -10.36 -6.58 -2.73
N ASP A 41 -9.83 -7.20 -1.67
CA ASP A 41 -8.41 -7.53 -1.51
C ASP A 41 -7.88 -8.53 -2.55
N TYR A 42 -8.73 -9.41 -3.07
CA TYR A 42 -8.36 -10.45 -4.02
C TYR A 42 -9.08 -10.28 -5.35
N ALA A 43 -9.10 -9.05 -5.87
CA ALA A 43 -9.86 -8.73 -7.08
C ALA A 43 -9.53 -9.62 -8.28
N THR A 44 -8.26 -10.03 -8.42
CA THR A 44 -7.81 -10.88 -9.54
C THR A 44 -8.16 -12.36 -9.41
N HIS A 45 -8.70 -12.78 -8.25
CA HIS A 45 -9.18 -14.16 -8.04
C HIS A 45 -10.63 -14.35 -8.50
N TRP A 46 -11.31 -13.27 -8.82
CA TRP A 46 -12.67 -13.31 -9.33
C TRP A 46 -12.68 -13.49 -10.86
N LYS A 47 -13.75 -14.07 -11.36
CA LYS A 47 -14.05 -13.95 -12.80
C LYS A 47 -14.51 -12.53 -13.07
N ASP A 48 -14.15 -11.99 -14.23
CA ASP A 48 -14.46 -10.60 -14.59
C ASP A 48 -15.97 -10.35 -14.50
N GLU A 49 -16.81 -11.28 -14.99
CA GLU A 49 -18.27 -11.16 -15.01
C GLU A 49 -18.87 -11.11 -13.60
N ASP A 50 -18.40 -11.99 -12.69
CA ASP A 50 -18.90 -12.09 -11.32
C ASP A 50 -18.56 -10.80 -10.54
N LEU A 51 -17.36 -10.25 -10.73
CA LEU A 51 -16.94 -9.03 -10.04
C LEU A 51 -17.64 -7.79 -10.63
N VAL A 52 -17.89 -7.74 -11.92
CA VAL A 52 -18.71 -6.69 -12.54
C VAL A 52 -20.13 -6.69 -11.96
N GLU A 53 -20.77 -7.86 -11.86
CA GLU A 53 -22.12 -7.97 -11.29
C GLU A 53 -22.16 -7.52 -9.81
N LEU A 54 -21.17 -7.93 -9.02
CA LEU A 54 -21.02 -7.50 -7.62
C LEU A 54 -20.92 -5.98 -7.51
N LEU A 55 -20.06 -5.35 -8.32
CA LEU A 55 -19.87 -3.90 -8.31
C LEU A 55 -21.11 -3.14 -8.78
N LEU A 56 -21.78 -3.60 -9.81
CA LEU A 56 -23.04 -3.01 -10.27
C LEU A 56 -24.13 -3.10 -9.19
N THR A 57 -24.17 -4.22 -8.46
CA THR A 57 -25.09 -4.39 -7.32
C THR A 57 -24.74 -3.45 -6.18
N PHE A 58 -23.46 -3.30 -5.86
CA PHE A 58 -23.00 -2.38 -4.82
C PHE A 58 -23.33 -0.92 -5.14
N PHE A 59 -23.21 -0.51 -6.40
CA PHE A 59 -23.46 0.87 -6.83
C PHE A 59 -24.92 1.21 -7.14
N LYS A 60 -25.82 0.23 -7.16
CA LYS A 60 -27.21 0.35 -7.67
C LYS A 60 -27.98 1.55 -7.14
N ASP A 61 -27.81 1.88 -5.85
CA ASP A 61 -28.59 2.92 -5.17
C ASP A 61 -27.73 4.19 -4.90
N SER A 62 -26.76 4.48 -5.77
CA SER A 62 -25.88 5.63 -5.63
C SER A 62 -25.65 6.33 -6.97
N ASP A 63 -25.75 7.66 -6.97
CA ASP A 63 -25.53 8.50 -8.15
C ASP A 63 -24.11 9.04 -8.25
N ASP A 64 -23.24 8.75 -7.29
CA ASP A 64 -21.82 9.15 -7.29
C ASP A 64 -20.97 7.97 -6.82
N ASN A 65 -20.23 7.37 -7.76
CA ASN A 65 -19.53 6.12 -7.55
C ASN A 65 -18.07 6.21 -7.98
N VAL A 66 -17.21 5.51 -7.26
CA VAL A 66 -15.78 5.44 -7.54
C VAL A 66 -15.30 3.99 -7.53
N ILE A 67 -14.55 3.59 -8.56
CA ILE A 67 -13.72 2.40 -8.54
C ILE A 67 -12.28 2.85 -8.40
N GLY A 68 -11.65 2.51 -7.27
CA GLY A 68 -10.23 2.72 -7.02
C GLY A 68 -9.44 1.46 -7.36
N ILE A 69 -8.31 1.59 -8.06
CA ILE A 69 -7.37 0.51 -8.27
C ILE A 69 -6.11 0.83 -7.47
N SER A 70 -5.86 0.05 -6.42
CA SER A 70 -4.70 0.17 -5.56
C SER A 70 -3.72 -0.95 -5.85
N LEU A 71 -2.58 -0.60 -6.43
CA LEU A 71 -1.55 -1.57 -6.77
C LEU A 71 -0.42 -1.53 -5.76
N PRO A 72 -0.11 -2.64 -5.08
CA PRO A 72 1.15 -2.74 -4.37
C PRO A 72 2.27 -2.73 -5.41
N VAL A 73 3.24 -1.87 -5.20
CA VAL A 73 4.51 -1.72 -5.93
C VAL A 73 4.71 -2.68 -7.10
N ARG A 74 4.31 -2.25 -8.31
CA ARG A 74 4.61 -3.02 -9.52
C ARG A 74 5.52 -2.24 -10.47
N SER A 75 6.23 -3.02 -11.29
CA SER A 75 7.07 -2.50 -12.36
C SER A 75 6.23 -1.72 -13.37
N PRO A 76 6.74 -0.59 -13.90
CA PRO A 76 6.10 0.11 -15.02
C PRO A 76 6.00 -0.73 -16.31
N TRP A 77 6.53 -1.95 -16.30
CA TRP A 77 6.54 -2.87 -17.44
C TRP A 77 5.35 -3.85 -17.47
N ASP A 78 4.54 -3.93 -16.41
CA ASP A 78 3.36 -4.81 -16.33
C ASP A 78 2.13 -4.19 -17.05
N ASN A 79 2.30 -3.78 -18.30
CA ASN A 79 1.25 -3.19 -19.13
C ASN A 79 0.50 -4.23 -19.97
N ASP A 80 0.64 -5.52 -19.65
CA ASP A 80 -0.03 -6.58 -20.37
C ASP A 80 -1.52 -6.60 -20.02
N GLU A 81 -2.39 -6.75 -21.02
CA GLU A 81 -3.84 -6.89 -20.79
C GLU A 81 -4.17 -8.09 -19.90
N ASP A 82 -3.30 -9.09 -19.87
CA ASP A 82 -3.40 -10.29 -19.02
C ASP A 82 -2.81 -10.07 -17.60
N SER A 83 -2.26 -8.89 -17.33
CA SER A 83 -1.78 -8.56 -15.98
C SER A 83 -2.94 -8.31 -15.01
N ALA A 84 -2.67 -8.38 -13.72
CA ALA A 84 -3.63 -8.01 -12.67
C ALA A 84 -4.19 -6.59 -12.86
N MET A 85 -3.35 -5.65 -13.28
CA MET A 85 -3.77 -4.30 -13.63
C MET A 85 -4.72 -4.29 -14.82
N GLY A 86 -4.39 -5.02 -15.89
CA GLY A 86 -5.23 -5.16 -17.07
C GLY A 86 -6.60 -5.71 -16.71
N GLN A 87 -6.66 -6.76 -15.89
CA GLN A 87 -7.92 -7.33 -15.42
C GLN A 87 -8.76 -6.31 -14.63
N MET A 88 -8.19 -5.66 -13.63
CA MET A 88 -8.92 -4.66 -12.83
C MET A 88 -9.40 -3.47 -13.67
N LEU A 89 -8.62 -3.03 -14.66
CA LEU A 89 -9.01 -1.99 -15.61
C LEU A 89 -10.16 -2.45 -16.51
N ARG A 90 -10.14 -3.69 -17.06
CA ARG A 90 -11.26 -4.22 -17.85
C ARG A 90 -12.55 -4.24 -17.05
N ILE A 91 -12.50 -4.73 -15.80
CA ILE A 91 -13.63 -4.75 -14.88
C ILE A 91 -14.15 -3.33 -14.62
N ALA A 92 -13.29 -2.40 -14.25
CA ALA A 92 -13.68 -1.02 -13.96
C ALA A 92 -14.33 -0.34 -15.18
N ARG A 93 -13.79 -0.53 -16.38
CA ARG A 93 -14.35 -0.01 -17.63
C ARG A 93 -15.70 -0.65 -17.99
N ALA A 94 -15.86 -1.95 -17.76
CA ALA A 94 -17.14 -2.64 -17.98
C ALA A 94 -18.24 -2.09 -17.05
N VAL A 95 -17.92 -1.87 -15.79
CA VAL A 95 -18.84 -1.23 -14.83
C VAL A 95 -19.15 0.20 -15.26
N LYS A 96 -18.15 1.02 -15.60
CA LYS A 96 -18.35 2.41 -16.06
C LYS A 96 -19.18 2.50 -17.34
N SER A 97 -19.07 1.53 -18.25
CA SER A 97 -19.89 1.49 -19.45
C SER A 97 -21.35 1.12 -19.20
N SER A 98 -21.62 0.38 -18.13
CA SER A 98 -22.96 -0.05 -17.73
C SER A 98 -23.63 0.91 -16.74
N HIS A 99 -22.86 1.76 -16.06
CA HIS A 99 -23.32 2.71 -15.06
C HIS A 99 -22.60 4.05 -15.24
N ASN A 100 -23.30 5.03 -15.80
CA ASN A 100 -22.71 6.31 -16.27
C ASN A 100 -22.06 7.18 -15.18
N ASN A 101 -22.39 6.97 -13.91
CA ASN A 101 -21.91 7.78 -12.78
C ASN A 101 -20.78 7.10 -12.02
N VAL A 102 -19.86 6.43 -12.72
CA VAL A 102 -18.69 5.77 -12.14
C VAL A 102 -17.42 6.48 -12.59
N ARG A 103 -16.65 6.96 -11.63
CA ARG A 103 -15.31 7.49 -11.83
C ARG A 103 -14.28 6.40 -11.52
N ILE A 104 -13.23 6.33 -12.31
CA ILE A 104 -12.12 5.37 -12.10
C ILE A 104 -10.89 6.13 -11.64
N ILE A 105 -10.29 5.69 -10.54
CA ILE A 105 -9.03 6.23 -10.04
C ILE A 105 -7.99 5.12 -9.88
N ILE A 106 -6.72 5.47 -10.03
CA ILE A 106 -5.59 4.54 -9.88
C ILE A 106 -4.55 5.15 -8.96
N GLY A 107 -4.01 4.34 -8.06
CA GLY A 107 -2.92 4.73 -7.16
C GLY A 107 -1.94 3.59 -6.88
N GLY A 108 -0.96 3.87 -6.01
CA GLY A 108 0.10 2.92 -5.68
C GLY A 108 1.25 2.89 -6.69
N MET A 109 1.17 3.70 -7.75
CA MET A 109 2.24 3.83 -8.74
C MET A 109 3.30 4.80 -8.27
N ARG A 110 4.55 4.48 -8.60
CA ARG A 110 5.71 5.33 -8.26
C ARG A 110 6.17 6.19 -9.43
N VAL A 111 5.95 5.73 -10.64
CA VAL A 111 6.34 6.42 -11.88
C VAL A 111 5.34 6.03 -12.97
N VAL A 112 4.95 6.99 -13.80
CA VAL A 112 4.16 6.77 -15.01
C VAL A 112 5.00 7.23 -16.20
N ASN A 113 5.15 6.36 -17.20
CA ASN A 113 5.81 6.68 -18.46
C ASN A 113 4.79 7.15 -19.52
N GLU A 114 5.28 7.69 -20.65
CA GLU A 114 4.42 8.22 -21.72
C GLU A 114 3.43 7.19 -22.29
N LYS A 115 3.83 5.91 -22.39
CA LYS A 115 2.93 4.84 -22.87
C LYS A 115 1.81 4.54 -21.87
N GLN A 116 2.10 4.63 -20.58
CA GLN A 116 1.09 4.45 -19.54
C GLN A 116 0.11 5.63 -19.50
N ILE A 117 0.58 6.84 -19.76
CA ILE A 117 -0.30 8.03 -19.85
C ILE A 117 -1.39 7.80 -20.90
N GLU A 118 -1.05 7.24 -22.07
CA GLU A 118 -2.03 6.96 -23.12
C GLU A 118 -3.05 5.88 -22.70
N LEU A 119 -2.61 4.86 -21.92
CA LEU A 119 -3.50 3.82 -21.38
C LEU A 119 -4.50 4.37 -20.35
N TYR A 120 -4.17 5.48 -19.70
CA TYR A 120 -4.95 6.05 -18.60
C TYR A 120 -5.73 7.31 -18.99
N LYS A 121 -5.86 7.63 -20.26
CA LYS A 121 -6.57 8.81 -20.74
C LYS A 121 -8.06 8.84 -20.39
N ASP A 122 -8.67 7.68 -20.19
CA ASP A 122 -10.08 7.48 -19.79
C ASP A 122 -10.27 7.36 -18.27
N ILE A 123 -9.18 7.44 -17.50
CA ILE A 123 -9.17 7.38 -16.05
C ILE A 123 -9.38 8.77 -15.45
N ASP A 124 -10.26 8.87 -14.46
CA ASP A 124 -10.66 10.15 -13.86
C ASP A 124 -9.62 10.72 -12.88
N GLY A 125 -8.72 9.88 -12.36
CA GLY A 125 -7.61 10.31 -11.52
C GLY A 125 -6.49 9.28 -11.41
N VAL A 126 -5.25 9.70 -11.65
CA VAL A 126 -4.03 8.89 -11.49
C VAL A 126 -3.16 9.54 -10.43
N PHE A 127 -2.97 8.86 -9.30
CA PHE A 127 -2.26 9.38 -8.15
C PHE A 127 -0.87 8.75 -8.03
N ILE A 128 0.18 9.58 -8.10
CA ILE A 128 1.59 9.16 -8.02
C ILE A 128 2.20 9.66 -6.71
N GLY A 129 2.81 8.75 -5.96
CA GLY A 129 3.35 9.04 -4.64
C GLY A 129 2.33 8.84 -3.53
N ARG A 130 2.48 9.59 -2.42
CA ARG A 130 1.50 9.55 -1.32
C ARG A 130 0.22 10.27 -1.74
N ALA A 131 -0.86 9.52 -1.74
CA ALA A 131 -2.14 9.98 -2.26
C ALA A 131 -3.05 10.63 -1.22
N ASP A 132 -2.71 10.54 0.07
CA ASP A 132 -3.62 10.89 1.18
C ASP A 132 -4.21 12.30 1.04
N GLU A 133 -3.35 13.32 0.89
CA GLU A 133 -3.78 14.72 0.72
C GLU A 133 -4.47 14.93 -0.64
N MET A 134 -3.86 14.41 -1.72
CA MET A 134 -4.41 14.54 -3.06
C MET A 134 -5.81 13.93 -3.17
N LEU A 135 -6.01 12.76 -2.54
CA LEU A 135 -7.28 12.06 -2.62
C LEU A 135 -8.37 12.78 -1.81
N ARG A 136 -8.05 13.32 -0.63
CA ARG A 136 -9.00 14.16 0.14
C ARG A 136 -9.46 15.37 -0.66
N ASP A 137 -8.52 16.08 -1.29
CA ASP A 137 -8.83 17.25 -2.11
C ASP A 137 -9.66 16.85 -3.35
N TRP A 138 -9.32 15.72 -3.98
CA TRP A 138 -10.06 15.23 -5.13
C TRP A 138 -11.51 14.84 -4.77
N ILE A 139 -11.72 14.15 -3.66
CA ILE A 139 -13.05 13.80 -3.15
C ILE A 139 -13.86 15.07 -2.84
N ALA A 140 -13.22 16.06 -2.22
CA ALA A 140 -13.85 17.33 -1.86
C ALA A 140 -14.03 18.30 -3.05
N ASN A 141 -13.64 17.90 -4.26
CA ASN A 141 -13.65 18.74 -5.48
C ASN A 141 -12.87 20.06 -5.31
N VAL A 142 -11.78 20.04 -4.54
CA VAL A 142 -10.86 21.16 -4.38
C VAL A 142 -9.99 21.29 -5.64
N ASP A 143 -9.51 22.49 -5.93
CA ASP A 143 -8.59 22.72 -7.05
C ASP A 143 -7.30 21.91 -6.91
N MET A 144 -7.11 20.98 -7.85
CA MET A 144 -6.00 20.03 -7.89
C MET A 144 -4.77 20.55 -8.64
N THR A 145 -4.78 21.80 -9.12
CA THR A 145 -3.69 22.35 -9.97
C THR A 145 -2.32 22.30 -9.31
N ARG A 146 -2.25 22.39 -7.98
CA ARG A 146 -1.00 22.28 -7.22
C ARG A 146 -0.34 20.90 -7.32
N PHE A 147 -1.10 19.86 -7.64
CA PHE A 147 -0.62 18.49 -7.80
C PHE A 147 -0.46 18.08 -9.28
N ASN A 148 -0.97 18.89 -10.22
CA ASN A 148 -0.90 18.57 -11.64
C ASN A 148 0.52 18.62 -12.15
N ARG A 149 0.96 17.52 -12.76
CA ARG A 149 2.24 17.43 -13.43
C ARG A 149 2.22 18.11 -14.81
N THR A 150 1.06 18.07 -15.48
CA THR A 150 0.80 18.72 -16.78
C THR A 150 -0.62 19.26 -16.78
N LYS A 151 -0.85 20.40 -17.45
CA LYS A 151 -2.13 21.12 -17.40
C LYS A 151 -3.34 20.36 -17.97
N ASP A 152 -3.11 19.30 -18.74
CA ASP A 152 -4.15 18.67 -19.57
C ASP A 152 -4.42 17.19 -19.24
N ASN A 153 -3.98 16.69 -18.08
CA ASN A 153 -4.24 15.31 -17.70
C ASN A 153 -4.64 15.15 -16.23
N ASN A 154 -5.34 14.06 -15.94
CA ASN A 154 -5.79 13.68 -14.61
C ASN A 154 -4.69 12.98 -13.78
N ILE A 155 -3.42 13.36 -14.00
CA ILE A 155 -2.27 12.78 -13.31
C ILE A 155 -1.82 13.74 -12.22
N PHE A 156 -1.98 13.31 -10.99
CA PHE A 156 -1.64 14.07 -9.79
C PHE A 156 -0.38 13.48 -9.15
N THR A 157 0.53 14.34 -8.74
CA THR A 157 1.81 13.92 -8.18
C THR A 157 2.11 14.71 -6.91
N ASN A 158 2.32 14.01 -5.80
CA ASN A 158 2.83 14.59 -4.57
C ASN A 158 4.17 13.92 -4.20
N LEU A 159 5.26 14.58 -4.54
CA LEU A 159 6.63 14.13 -4.23
C LEU A 159 7.26 14.91 -3.07
N ASN A 160 6.62 15.99 -2.61
CA ASN A 160 7.12 16.91 -1.60
C ASN A 160 6.20 16.90 -0.36
N TYR A 161 5.89 15.71 0.14
CA TYR A 161 5.10 15.62 1.36
C TYR A 161 6.00 15.67 2.60
N ASP A 162 5.41 16.20 3.66
CA ASP A 162 6.05 16.38 4.95
C ASP A 162 5.80 15.14 5.82
N LEU A 163 6.83 14.29 5.95
CA LEU A 163 6.73 13.05 6.74
C LEU A 163 6.38 13.31 8.20
N ASP A 164 6.78 14.45 8.75
CA ASP A 164 6.50 14.79 10.15
C ASP A 164 5.00 15.01 10.42
N LYS A 165 4.21 15.25 9.35
CA LYS A 165 2.76 15.40 9.41
C LYS A 165 1.99 14.11 9.15
N GLU A 166 2.68 13.07 8.69
CA GLU A 166 2.04 11.79 8.41
C GLU A 166 1.63 11.11 9.73
N LYS A 167 0.39 10.68 9.77
CA LYS A 167 -0.11 9.91 10.93
C LYS A 167 0.37 8.47 10.81
N PRO A 168 0.79 7.85 11.91
CA PRO A 168 1.05 6.41 11.94
C PRO A 168 -0.17 5.64 11.43
N VAL A 169 0.08 4.57 10.67
CA VAL A 169 -0.98 3.65 10.29
C VAL A 169 -1.39 2.86 11.53
N LEU A 170 -2.67 2.94 11.88
CA LEU A 170 -3.26 2.21 12.99
C LEU A 170 -4.15 1.09 12.46
N PHE A 171 -4.39 0.09 13.29
CA PHE A 171 -5.22 -1.07 12.94
C PHE A 171 -6.70 -0.72 12.71
N ASP A 172 -7.17 0.41 13.19
CA ASP A 172 -8.54 0.93 12.96
C ASP A 172 -8.87 1.21 11.48
N LEU A 173 -7.93 0.94 10.58
CA LEU A 173 -8.20 0.91 9.14
C LEU A 173 -9.18 -0.18 8.74
N PHE A 174 -9.18 -1.29 9.47
CA PHE A 174 -10.02 -2.45 9.16
C PHE A 174 -11.36 -2.33 9.85
N GLN A 175 -12.39 -2.76 9.15
CA GLN A 175 -13.77 -2.73 9.61
C GLN A 175 -14.32 -4.18 9.68
N PRO A 176 -15.42 -4.45 10.39
CA PRO A 176 -15.97 -5.79 10.48
C PRO A 176 -16.33 -6.44 9.13
N ASP A 177 -16.66 -5.64 8.12
CA ASP A 177 -16.97 -6.08 6.76
C ASP A 177 -15.73 -6.54 5.98
N ASP A 178 -14.52 -6.22 6.43
CA ASP A 178 -13.28 -6.73 5.83
C ASP A 178 -13.03 -8.23 6.14
N CYS A 179 -13.85 -8.82 7.01
CA CYS A 179 -13.86 -10.26 7.30
C CYS A 179 -12.48 -10.84 7.65
N LEU A 180 -11.73 -10.16 8.50
CA LEU A 180 -10.41 -10.62 8.93
C LEU A 180 -10.48 -11.91 9.74
N ASN A 181 -9.44 -12.73 9.66
CA ASN A 181 -9.29 -13.97 10.40
C ASN A 181 -7.83 -14.21 10.81
N GLU A 182 -7.59 -15.21 11.65
CA GLU A 182 -6.27 -15.52 12.22
C GLU A 182 -5.16 -15.86 11.21
N GLN A 183 -5.53 -16.19 9.97
CA GLN A 183 -4.59 -16.53 8.90
C GLN A 183 -4.12 -15.30 8.11
N ASP A 184 -4.79 -14.15 8.28
CA ASP A 184 -4.43 -12.94 7.59
C ASP A 184 -3.06 -12.41 8.03
N VAL A 185 -2.41 -11.71 7.12
CA VAL A 185 -1.14 -11.01 7.36
C VAL A 185 -1.40 -9.51 7.32
N ILE A 186 -1.17 -8.82 8.42
CA ILE A 186 -1.39 -7.38 8.55
C ILE A 186 -0.10 -6.62 8.33
N GLY A 187 -0.15 -5.64 7.43
CA GLY A 187 0.92 -4.67 7.23
C GLY A 187 1.02 -3.67 8.38
N PHE A 188 2.24 -3.35 8.79
CA PHE A 188 2.52 -2.24 9.70
C PHE A 188 3.83 -1.55 9.30
N GLU A 189 4.05 -0.34 9.77
CA GLU A 189 5.24 0.44 9.49
C GLU A 189 5.99 0.71 10.80
N VAL A 190 7.29 0.36 10.86
CA VAL A 190 8.19 0.78 11.95
C VAL A 190 8.67 2.20 11.69
N SER A 191 8.80 2.55 10.42
CA SER A 191 9.14 3.91 10.00
C SER A 191 8.62 4.24 8.60
N LEU A 192 8.53 5.53 8.33
CA LEU A 192 8.37 6.09 7.00
C LEU A 192 9.71 6.61 6.48
N GLY A 193 9.94 6.48 5.16
CA GLY A 193 11.16 6.94 4.52
C GLY A 193 12.28 5.91 4.48
N CYS A 194 13.34 6.24 3.75
CA CYS A 194 14.52 5.40 3.60
C CYS A 194 15.76 6.28 3.40
N LYS A 195 16.79 6.09 4.23
CA LYS A 195 18.02 6.89 4.17
C LYS A 195 18.92 6.59 2.97
N PHE A 196 18.70 5.44 2.31
CA PHE A 196 19.55 5.02 1.20
C PHE A 196 19.22 5.78 -0.10
N ASN A 197 20.23 5.97 -0.94
CA ASN A 197 20.10 6.65 -2.23
C ASN A 197 20.50 5.70 -3.37
N CYS A 198 19.81 4.57 -3.48
CA CYS A 198 20.09 3.55 -4.50
C CYS A 198 19.75 4.11 -5.89
N SER A 199 20.70 4.04 -6.84
CA SER A 199 20.55 4.62 -8.17
C SER A 199 19.42 3.99 -8.99
N PHE A 200 19.09 2.73 -8.75
CA PHE A 200 18.04 1.96 -9.41
C PHE A 200 16.66 2.10 -8.76
N CYS A 201 16.60 2.67 -7.54
CA CYS A 201 15.36 2.72 -6.78
C CYS A 201 14.42 3.81 -7.33
N ASN A 202 13.25 3.41 -7.77
CA ASN A 202 12.20 4.30 -8.26
C ASN A 202 11.24 4.78 -7.16
N TYR A 203 11.60 4.57 -5.89
CA TYR A 203 10.75 4.97 -4.78
C TYR A 203 10.55 6.50 -4.79
N PRO A 204 9.31 7.00 -4.88
CA PRO A 204 9.04 8.44 -4.96
C PRO A 204 9.52 9.20 -3.72
N MET A 205 9.73 8.49 -2.63
CA MET A 205 10.22 9.03 -1.36
C MET A 205 11.73 9.29 -1.33
N ARG A 206 12.42 9.23 -2.48
CA ARG A 206 13.86 9.54 -2.56
C ARG A 206 14.24 10.88 -1.96
N ASN A 207 13.33 11.84 -1.96
CA ASN A 207 13.56 13.13 -1.35
C ASN A 207 13.32 13.14 0.16
N ALA A 208 12.63 12.13 0.69
CA ALA A 208 12.45 11.93 2.12
C ALA A 208 13.65 11.18 2.71
N LYS A 209 14.78 11.86 2.78
CA LYS A 209 16.00 11.35 3.45
C LYS A 209 15.83 11.24 4.96
N ASN A 210 14.84 11.89 5.51
CA ASN A 210 14.49 11.81 6.92
C ASN A 210 13.64 10.56 7.13
N VAL A 211 14.13 9.66 7.95
CA VAL A 211 13.37 8.51 8.43
C VAL A 211 12.59 8.95 9.65
N VAL A 212 11.28 8.87 9.59
CA VAL A 212 10.39 9.16 10.72
C VAL A 212 9.96 7.85 11.35
N LEU A 213 10.37 7.63 12.60
CA LEU A 213 9.98 6.44 13.34
C LEU A 213 8.51 6.52 13.74
N ASN A 214 7.85 5.37 13.70
CA ASN A 214 6.54 5.21 14.30
C ASN A 214 6.65 5.26 15.82
N THR A 215 5.54 5.46 16.50
CA THR A 215 5.51 5.46 17.97
C THR A 215 5.33 4.04 18.50
N GLU A 216 5.90 3.80 19.68
CA GLU A 216 5.70 2.55 20.43
C GLU A 216 4.20 2.27 20.65
N GLU A 217 3.44 3.32 21.03
CA GLU A 217 2.01 3.24 21.28
C GLU A 217 1.21 2.80 20.05
N ALA A 218 1.49 3.39 18.88
CA ALA A 218 0.79 3.05 17.64
C ALA A 218 1.05 1.60 17.21
N MET A 219 2.31 1.13 17.34
CA MET A 219 2.64 -0.25 17.02
C MET A 219 2.01 -1.24 18.02
N LEU A 220 2.05 -0.94 19.32
CA LEU A 220 1.38 -1.75 20.34
C LEU A 220 -0.12 -1.85 20.08
N TYR A 221 -0.76 -0.74 19.74
CA TYR A 221 -2.16 -0.72 19.38
C TYR A 221 -2.45 -1.66 18.19
N THR A 222 -1.67 -1.55 17.13
CA THR A 222 -1.83 -2.39 15.93
C THR A 222 -1.69 -3.89 16.27
N PHE A 223 -0.62 -4.28 16.97
CA PHE A 223 -0.38 -5.68 17.31
C PHE A 223 -1.44 -6.26 18.25
N LYS A 224 -1.76 -5.54 19.33
CA LYS A 224 -2.75 -5.99 20.33
C LYS A 224 -4.14 -6.09 19.73
N THR A 225 -4.59 -5.07 19.00
CA THR A 225 -5.91 -5.06 18.38
C THR A 225 -6.08 -6.20 17.37
N ALA A 226 -5.06 -6.43 16.52
CA ALA A 226 -5.07 -7.54 15.57
C ALA A 226 -5.18 -8.91 16.26
N TYR A 227 -4.45 -9.09 17.34
CA TYR A 227 -4.47 -10.35 18.09
C TYR A 227 -5.76 -10.53 18.91
N GLU A 228 -6.15 -9.51 19.67
CA GLU A 228 -7.31 -9.57 20.58
C GLU A 228 -8.63 -9.73 19.84
N GLN A 229 -8.79 -9.07 18.68
CA GLN A 229 -10.04 -9.11 17.93
C GLN A 229 -10.12 -10.29 16.95
N TYR A 230 -8.99 -10.72 16.36
CA TYR A 230 -9.00 -11.66 15.24
C TYR A 230 -8.04 -12.84 15.40
N GLY A 231 -7.26 -12.89 16.48
CA GLY A 231 -6.26 -13.95 16.68
C GLY A 231 -5.05 -13.86 15.74
N ILE A 232 -4.86 -12.71 15.05
CA ILE A 232 -3.81 -12.54 14.07
C ILE A 232 -2.45 -12.45 14.76
N THR A 233 -1.50 -13.29 14.31
CA THR A 233 -0.11 -13.30 14.76
C THR A 233 0.89 -13.06 13.64
N ASN A 234 0.44 -13.00 12.37
CA ASN A 234 1.27 -12.83 11.21
C ASN A 234 1.27 -11.37 10.77
N PHE A 235 2.47 -10.79 10.65
CA PHE A 235 2.63 -9.37 10.32
C PHE A 235 3.69 -9.18 9.24
N PHE A 236 3.55 -8.09 8.50
CA PHE A 236 4.52 -7.67 7.50
C PHE A 236 4.97 -6.24 7.79
N ALA A 237 6.27 -6.05 8.05
CA ALA A 237 6.84 -4.72 8.15
C ALA A 237 6.95 -4.10 6.74
N ALA A 238 6.10 -3.13 6.47
CA ALA A 238 5.99 -2.47 5.16
C ALA A 238 7.08 -1.42 4.91
N ASP A 239 8.08 -1.39 5.77
CA ASP A 239 9.27 -0.54 5.63
C ASP A 239 10.07 -0.90 4.38
N ASP A 240 10.61 0.08 3.67
CA ASP A 240 11.49 -0.15 2.52
C ASP A 240 12.78 -0.90 2.90
N THR A 241 13.26 -0.67 4.12
CA THR A 241 14.42 -1.35 4.70
C THR A 241 14.28 -1.38 6.22
N LEU A 242 13.90 -2.51 6.78
CA LEU A 242 13.73 -2.63 8.23
C LEU A 242 15.03 -2.40 9.00
N ASN A 243 16.14 -2.92 8.50
CA ASN A 243 17.43 -2.96 9.19
C ASN A 243 18.36 -1.78 8.89
N GLU A 244 17.85 -0.66 8.42
CA GLU A 244 18.68 0.50 8.10
C GLU A 244 19.39 1.12 9.33
N SER A 245 18.83 0.95 10.52
CA SER A 245 19.43 1.39 11.79
C SER A 245 19.12 0.44 12.94
N ASN A 246 19.95 0.45 13.98
CA ASN A 246 19.70 -0.33 15.20
C ASN A 246 18.48 0.24 15.95
N GLU A 247 18.29 1.54 15.93
CA GLU A 247 17.19 2.25 16.59
C GLU A 247 15.83 1.72 16.16
N LYS A 248 15.61 1.44 14.87
CA LYS A 248 14.37 0.82 14.37
C LYS A 248 14.15 -0.56 14.98
N LEU A 249 15.20 -1.40 15.00
CA LEU A 249 15.11 -2.74 15.56
C LEU A 249 14.92 -2.71 17.07
N GLU A 250 15.58 -1.80 17.79
CA GLU A 250 15.41 -1.59 19.23
C GLU A 250 13.97 -1.22 19.57
N LEU A 251 13.39 -0.29 18.81
CA LEU A 251 12.01 0.11 18.97
C LEU A 251 11.06 -1.09 18.77
N LEU A 252 11.25 -1.87 17.70
CA LEU A 252 10.42 -3.05 17.44
C LEU A 252 10.59 -4.12 18.52
N VAL A 253 11.81 -4.38 18.99
CA VAL A 253 12.08 -5.29 20.11
C VAL A 253 11.37 -4.84 21.39
N LYS A 254 11.39 -3.52 21.67
CA LYS A 254 10.73 -2.94 22.82
C LYS A 254 9.21 -3.14 22.77
N VAL A 255 8.61 -2.97 21.60
CA VAL A 255 7.18 -3.22 21.37
C VAL A 255 6.85 -4.69 21.57
N VAL A 256 7.58 -5.59 20.92
CA VAL A 256 7.30 -7.04 20.95
C VAL A 256 7.42 -7.62 22.37
N LYS A 257 8.34 -7.12 23.19
CA LYS A 257 8.48 -7.53 24.60
C LYS A 257 7.28 -7.21 25.49
N GLN A 258 6.37 -6.34 25.05
CA GLN A 258 5.15 -5.94 25.78
C GLN A 258 3.90 -6.69 25.30
N LEU A 259 4.07 -7.65 24.37
CA LEU A 259 2.97 -8.45 23.87
C LEU A 259 2.86 -9.78 24.67
N ASP A 260 1.64 -10.22 24.91
CA ASP A 260 1.35 -11.51 25.55
C ASP A 260 1.41 -12.69 24.57
N PHE A 261 1.73 -12.42 23.30
CA PHE A 261 1.89 -13.40 22.23
C PHE A 261 3.18 -13.15 21.45
N LYS A 262 3.56 -14.11 20.60
CA LYS A 262 4.75 -13.99 19.75
C LYS A 262 4.33 -13.67 18.32
N PRO A 263 4.55 -12.45 17.83
CA PRO A 263 4.29 -12.11 16.46
C PRO A 263 5.28 -12.83 15.53
N LYS A 264 4.80 -13.21 14.34
CA LYS A 264 5.61 -13.72 13.24
C LYS A 264 5.72 -12.62 12.19
N ILE A 265 6.88 -11.98 12.13
CA ILE A 265 7.08 -10.79 11.29
C ILE A 265 7.95 -11.15 10.09
N SER A 266 7.49 -10.74 8.92
CA SER A 266 8.25 -10.74 7.68
C SER A 266 8.63 -9.31 7.29
N ALA A 267 9.79 -9.12 6.65
CA ALA A 267 10.28 -7.78 6.33
C ALA A 267 11.24 -7.77 5.14
N TYR A 268 11.42 -6.57 4.57
CA TYR A 268 12.54 -6.30 3.65
C TYR A 268 13.77 -5.85 4.45
N ALA A 269 14.94 -6.38 4.10
CA ALA A 269 16.21 -6.04 4.72
C ALA A 269 17.35 -5.95 3.69
N ARG A 270 18.41 -5.27 4.07
CA ARG A 270 19.64 -5.17 3.28
C ARG A 270 20.71 -6.08 3.84
N LEU A 271 21.25 -6.93 2.97
CA LEU A 271 22.29 -7.89 3.36
C LEU A 271 23.61 -7.20 3.72
N ASP A 272 23.99 -6.13 2.99
CA ASP A 272 25.21 -5.36 3.27
C ASP A 272 25.17 -4.68 4.66
N VAL A 273 23.99 -4.30 5.11
CA VAL A 273 23.80 -3.74 6.47
C VAL A 273 23.99 -4.83 7.52
N ILE A 274 23.42 -6.02 7.33
CA ILE A 274 23.63 -7.16 8.25
C ILE A 274 25.10 -7.54 8.32
N MET A 275 25.78 -7.56 7.18
CA MET A 275 27.22 -7.86 7.13
C MET A 275 28.06 -6.85 7.91
N SER A 276 27.67 -5.59 7.93
CA SER A 276 28.36 -4.52 8.68
C SER A 276 27.93 -4.41 10.14
N ARG A 277 26.75 -4.97 10.49
CA ARG A 277 26.14 -4.91 11.82
C ARG A 277 25.56 -6.28 12.22
N PRO A 278 26.39 -7.28 12.46
CA PRO A 278 25.93 -8.65 12.72
C PRO A 278 25.10 -8.78 14.00
N GLU A 279 25.22 -7.86 14.95
CA GLU A 279 24.40 -7.79 16.14
C GLU A 279 22.88 -7.63 15.82
N GLN A 280 22.53 -7.10 14.67
CA GLN A 280 21.15 -6.98 14.23
C GLN A 280 20.43 -8.32 14.08
N ILE A 281 21.17 -9.42 13.84
CA ILE A 281 20.59 -10.76 13.72
C ILE A 281 19.87 -11.15 15.03
N GLU A 282 20.52 -10.89 16.15
CA GLU A 282 19.94 -11.20 17.46
C GLU A 282 18.76 -10.27 17.78
N MET A 283 18.85 -9.00 17.42
CA MET A 283 17.73 -8.05 17.56
C MET A 283 16.51 -8.47 16.72
N MET A 284 16.73 -8.90 15.48
CA MET A 284 15.67 -9.40 14.61
C MET A 284 14.97 -10.63 15.19
N LYS A 285 15.72 -11.58 15.77
CA LYS A 285 15.13 -12.74 16.46
C LYS A 285 14.26 -12.30 17.64
N GLN A 286 14.78 -11.37 18.46
CA GLN A 286 14.03 -10.84 19.61
C GLN A 286 12.76 -10.07 19.16
N ALA A 287 12.81 -9.42 18.01
CA ALA A 287 11.68 -8.73 17.38
C ALA A 287 10.65 -9.68 16.74
N GLY A 288 10.87 -11.00 16.75
CA GLY A 288 9.95 -11.96 16.15
C GLY A 288 10.02 -12.03 14.62
N ILE A 289 11.13 -11.59 14.01
CA ILE A 289 11.36 -11.73 12.57
C ILE A 289 11.56 -13.21 12.22
N VAL A 290 10.68 -13.73 11.36
CA VAL A 290 10.70 -15.13 10.90
C VAL A 290 11.09 -15.25 9.42
N SER A 291 10.96 -14.18 8.65
CA SER A 291 11.31 -14.17 7.22
C SER A 291 11.87 -12.82 6.80
N LEU A 292 12.90 -12.87 5.96
CA LEU A 292 13.54 -11.67 5.38
C LEU A 292 13.60 -11.80 3.86
N ASN A 293 13.18 -10.72 3.19
CA ASN A 293 13.37 -10.55 1.77
C ASN A 293 14.56 -9.62 1.53
N PHE A 294 15.51 -10.08 0.73
CA PHE A 294 16.69 -9.31 0.36
C PHE A 294 16.63 -8.91 -1.12
N GLY A 295 16.74 -7.62 -1.40
CA GLY A 295 16.99 -7.14 -2.75
C GLY A 295 18.43 -7.46 -3.16
N ILE A 296 18.61 -8.47 -4.01
CA ILE A 296 19.88 -8.79 -4.63
C ILE A 296 19.79 -8.41 -6.09
N GLU A 297 20.14 -7.16 -6.40
CA GLU A 297 19.95 -6.57 -7.73
C GLU A 297 20.96 -7.10 -8.74
N THR A 298 22.16 -7.47 -8.28
CA THR A 298 23.25 -8.00 -9.13
C THR A 298 24.25 -8.79 -8.33
N LEU A 299 24.83 -9.80 -8.98
CA LEU A 299 25.98 -10.57 -8.46
C LEU A 299 27.32 -10.07 -9.05
N SER A 300 27.29 -9.11 -9.98
CA SER A 300 28.48 -8.54 -10.58
C SER A 300 29.04 -7.38 -9.74
N LYS A 301 30.37 -7.34 -9.59
CA LYS A 301 31.07 -6.25 -8.88
C LYS A 301 30.88 -4.88 -9.58
N GLU A 302 30.64 -4.88 -10.87
CA GLU A 302 30.46 -3.65 -11.66
C GLU A 302 29.04 -3.11 -11.52
N GLY A 303 28.04 -3.99 -11.45
CA GLY A 303 26.63 -3.60 -11.26
C GLY A 303 26.28 -3.21 -9.81
N ALA A 304 27.13 -3.55 -8.84
CA ALA A 304 26.94 -3.23 -7.43
C ALA A 304 27.42 -1.81 -7.03
N LYS A 305 27.96 -1.03 -7.99
CA LYS A 305 28.38 0.37 -7.82
C LYS A 305 27.26 1.29 -8.26
#